data_13a7461762ab6489c4fa2fc1964a2ed0
#
_entry.id   13a7461762ab6489c4fa2fc1964a2ed0
#
_cell.length_a   1.000
_cell.length_b   1.000
_cell.length_c   1.000
_cell.angle_alpha   90.00
_cell.angle_beta   90.00
_cell.angle_gamma   90.00
#
_symmetry.space_group_name_H-M   'P 1'
#
loop_
_entity.id
_entity.type
_entity.pdbx_description
1 polymer ?
#
loop_
_entity_poly.entity_id
_entity_poly.type
_entity_poly.pdbx_seq_one_letter_code
_entity_poly.pdbx_strand_id
1 'polypeptide(L)'
;MKLWLLKASGTLEDEEIILEDNVITIGGAEFPELSGIKNEEQVKKLILKKYPGMRGERSGTWAGEICSFITKIKKGDLIAVPLKTRNEVLIGKVTGDYEYRQLSDFISHIRRVRWLKTFPKGAFEEEYDVDLNSPEALFLIKADPGKLSGFTETKSLGALVEELSFALEDMDLIRQRILELVYRLAETDEIPEVRKIAAEMEKMLREK
;
A
#
# COMPACT_ATOMS: atom_id res chain seq x y z
N MET A 1 -7.97 -15.59 7.15
CA MET A 1 -7.16 -14.45 6.67
C MET A 1 -6.10 -15.00 5.75
N LYS A 2 -5.96 -14.47 4.57
CA LYS A 2 -4.98 -14.86 3.55
C LYS A 2 -4.14 -13.62 3.21
N LEU A 3 -2.92 -13.83 2.70
CA LEU A 3 -2.09 -12.77 2.14
C LEU A 3 -2.01 -12.94 0.63
N TRP A 4 -2.44 -11.94 -0.10
CA TRP A 4 -2.39 -11.91 -1.56
C TRP A 4 -1.32 -10.93 -2.01
N LEU A 5 -0.59 -11.23 -3.07
CA LEU A 5 0.20 -10.25 -3.79
C LEU A 5 -0.60 -9.75 -4.98
N LEU A 6 -0.68 -8.44 -5.15
CA LEU A 6 -1.31 -7.78 -6.29
C LEU A 6 -0.35 -6.75 -6.87
N LYS A 7 0.05 -6.96 -8.10
CA LYS A 7 0.79 -5.95 -8.87
C LYS A 7 -0.20 -4.99 -9.48
N ALA A 8 -0.17 -3.74 -9.04
CA ALA A 8 -1.07 -2.72 -9.55
C ALA A 8 -0.90 -2.56 -11.07
N SER A 9 -2.00 -2.69 -11.79
CA SER A 9 -2.09 -2.33 -13.21
C SER A 9 -2.25 -0.82 -13.36
N GLY A 10 -1.84 -0.28 -14.51
CA GLY A 10 -1.99 1.15 -14.81
C GLY A 10 -0.67 1.93 -14.80
N THR A 11 -0.78 3.23 -14.77
CA THR A 11 0.31 4.22 -14.80
C THR A 11 0.82 4.54 -13.39
N LEU A 12 1.79 5.46 -13.28
CA LEU A 12 2.21 6.01 -11.99
C LEU A 12 1.11 6.88 -11.36
N GLU A 13 0.34 7.58 -12.18
CA GLU A 13 -0.82 8.39 -11.75
C GLU A 13 -1.92 7.50 -11.16
N ASP A 14 -2.13 6.30 -11.72
CA ASP A 14 -3.07 5.33 -11.16
C ASP A 14 -2.63 4.81 -9.79
N GLU A 15 -1.32 4.74 -9.52
CA GLU A 15 -0.80 4.38 -8.20
C GLU A 15 -1.17 5.44 -7.15
N GLU A 16 -1.10 6.73 -7.48
CA GLU A 16 -1.53 7.81 -6.60
C GLU A 16 -3.02 7.69 -6.26
N ILE A 17 -3.88 7.47 -7.27
CA ILE A 17 -5.32 7.25 -7.07
C ILE A 17 -5.59 6.05 -6.15
N ILE A 18 -4.88 4.94 -6.34
CA ILE A 18 -4.99 3.74 -5.49
C ILE A 18 -4.67 4.06 -4.03
N LEU A 19 -3.63 4.86 -3.78
CA LEU A 19 -3.20 5.24 -2.45
C LEU A 19 -4.17 6.23 -1.78
N GLU A 20 -4.59 7.27 -2.49
CA GLU A 20 -5.48 8.32 -1.99
C GLU A 20 -6.90 7.80 -1.70
N ASP A 21 -7.47 7.04 -2.63
CA ASP A 21 -8.81 6.46 -2.48
C ASP A 21 -8.86 5.21 -1.57
N ASN A 22 -7.71 4.74 -1.10
CA ASN A 22 -7.60 3.53 -0.29
C ASN A 22 -8.24 2.31 -0.96
N VAL A 23 -7.86 2.06 -2.21
CA VAL A 23 -8.39 0.95 -3.01
C VAL A 23 -7.26 0.10 -3.60
N ILE A 24 -7.61 -1.10 -3.99
CA ILE A 24 -6.82 -1.94 -4.89
C ILE A 24 -7.63 -2.18 -6.15
N THR A 25 -6.93 -2.36 -7.26
CA THR A 25 -7.54 -2.60 -8.57
C THR A 25 -6.85 -3.74 -9.30
N ILE A 26 -7.61 -4.39 -10.18
CA ILE A 26 -7.06 -5.33 -11.15
C ILE A 26 -7.32 -4.79 -12.55
N GLY A 27 -6.42 -5.10 -13.50
CA GLY A 27 -6.58 -4.68 -14.89
C GLY A 27 -7.87 -5.17 -15.53
N GLY A 28 -8.25 -4.52 -16.63
CA GLY A 28 -9.47 -4.85 -17.36
C GLY A 28 -10.56 -3.79 -17.20
N ALA A 29 -10.17 -2.51 -17.04
CA ALA A 29 -11.10 -1.39 -16.96
C ALA A 29 -12.07 -1.31 -18.15
N GLU A 30 -11.69 -1.88 -19.29
CA GLU A 30 -12.49 -2.03 -20.49
C GLU A 30 -13.60 -3.09 -20.41
N PHE A 31 -13.61 -3.91 -19.34
CA PHE A 31 -14.68 -4.88 -19.12
C PHE A 31 -15.86 -4.22 -18.40
N PRO A 32 -17.08 -4.73 -18.63
CA PRO A 32 -18.26 -4.27 -17.90
C PRO A 32 -18.17 -4.71 -16.42
N GLU A 33 -19.13 -4.30 -15.63
CA GLU A 33 -19.29 -4.78 -14.28
C GLU A 33 -19.24 -6.33 -14.20
N LEU A 34 -18.44 -6.84 -13.27
CA LEU A 34 -18.13 -8.26 -13.14
C LEU A 34 -18.71 -8.91 -11.86
N SER A 35 -19.62 -8.24 -11.15
CA SER A 35 -20.26 -8.76 -9.92
C SER A 35 -20.99 -10.11 -10.13
N GLY A 36 -21.49 -10.35 -11.33
CA GLY A 36 -22.15 -11.60 -11.73
C GLY A 36 -21.21 -12.76 -12.06
N ILE A 37 -19.90 -12.55 -12.07
CA ILE A 37 -18.92 -13.60 -12.41
C ILE A 37 -18.82 -14.61 -11.26
N LYS A 38 -18.88 -15.89 -11.62
CA LYS A 38 -18.81 -17.03 -10.69
C LYS A 38 -17.60 -17.92 -10.91
N ASN A 39 -17.04 -17.92 -12.11
CA ASN A 39 -15.92 -18.80 -12.48
C ASN A 39 -15.04 -18.19 -13.59
N GLU A 40 -13.87 -18.77 -13.75
CA GLU A 40 -12.84 -18.32 -14.70
C GLU A 40 -13.28 -18.40 -16.17
N GLU A 41 -14.12 -19.39 -16.53
CA GLU A 41 -14.63 -19.54 -17.89
C GLU A 41 -15.47 -18.36 -18.37
N GLN A 42 -16.23 -17.74 -17.45
CA GLN A 42 -17.00 -16.54 -17.76
C GLN A 42 -16.08 -15.35 -18.05
N VAL A 43 -15.02 -15.17 -17.26
CA VAL A 43 -14.01 -14.12 -17.49
C VAL A 43 -13.28 -14.38 -18.80
N LYS A 44 -12.85 -15.62 -19.03
CA LYS A 44 -12.14 -16.02 -20.25
C LYS A 44 -12.95 -15.74 -21.52
N LYS A 45 -14.27 -15.97 -21.49
CA LYS A 45 -15.16 -15.61 -22.60
C LYS A 45 -15.16 -14.09 -22.87
N LEU A 46 -15.17 -13.26 -21.82
CA LEU A 46 -15.09 -11.80 -21.97
C LEU A 46 -13.76 -11.37 -22.57
N ILE A 47 -12.65 -11.94 -22.08
CA ILE A 47 -11.31 -11.67 -22.59
C ILE A 47 -11.23 -12.02 -24.08
N LEU A 48 -11.64 -13.23 -24.46
CA LEU A 48 -11.58 -13.68 -25.86
C LEU A 48 -12.54 -12.90 -26.79
N LYS A 49 -13.66 -12.43 -26.27
CA LYS A 49 -14.55 -11.54 -27.02
C LYS A 49 -13.88 -10.18 -27.30
N LYS A 50 -13.18 -9.63 -26.31
CA LYS A 50 -12.50 -8.32 -26.45
C LYS A 50 -11.18 -8.44 -27.20
N TYR A 51 -10.46 -9.55 -27.00
CA TYR A 51 -9.15 -9.82 -27.58
C TYR A 51 -9.14 -11.16 -28.30
N PRO A 52 -9.73 -11.27 -29.51
CA PRO A 52 -9.86 -12.56 -30.23
C PRO A 52 -8.52 -13.22 -30.55
N GLY A 53 -7.44 -12.45 -30.62
CA GLY A 53 -6.07 -12.93 -30.86
C GLY A 53 -5.36 -13.47 -29.61
N MET A 54 -5.90 -13.22 -28.41
CA MET A 54 -5.27 -13.70 -27.16
C MET A 54 -5.65 -15.17 -26.93
N ARG A 55 -4.69 -16.05 -27.15
CA ARG A 55 -4.89 -17.51 -27.02
C ARG A 55 -3.94 -18.12 -26.01
N GLY A 56 -4.26 -19.34 -25.57
CA GLY A 56 -3.41 -20.18 -24.74
C GLY A 56 -3.39 -19.82 -23.27
N GLU A 57 -2.26 -20.06 -22.65
CA GLU A 57 -2.02 -19.94 -21.21
C GLU A 57 -2.25 -18.52 -20.69
N ARG A 58 -1.83 -17.50 -21.43
CA ARG A 58 -1.98 -16.09 -21.03
C ARG A 58 -3.42 -15.67 -20.77
N SER A 59 -4.36 -16.11 -21.60
CA SER A 59 -5.79 -15.78 -21.39
C SER A 59 -6.37 -16.54 -20.18
N GLY A 60 -5.87 -17.73 -19.89
CA GLY A 60 -6.22 -18.50 -18.69
C GLY A 60 -5.72 -17.86 -17.42
N THR A 61 -4.43 -17.52 -17.38
CA THR A 61 -3.81 -16.83 -16.22
C THR A 61 -4.55 -15.54 -15.90
N TRP A 62 -4.75 -14.66 -16.88
CA TRP A 62 -5.46 -13.40 -16.68
C TRP A 62 -6.91 -13.59 -16.24
N ALA A 63 -7.62 -14.59 -16.81
CA ALA A 63 -8.97 -14.93 -16.37
C ALA A 63 -9.01 -15.41 -14.91
N GLY A 64 -8.03 -16.23 -14.52
CA GLY A 64 -7.88 -16.72 -13.15
C GLY A 64 -7.60 -15.60 -12.14
N GLU A 65 -6.75 -14.64 -12.51
CA GLU A 65 -6.42 -13.47 -11.70
C GLU A 65 -7.65 -12.59 -11.48
N ILE A 66 -8.35 -12.18 -12.54
CA ILE A 66 -9.57 -11.38 -12.45
C ILE A 66 -10.66 -12.11 -11.64
N CYS A 67 -10.88 -13.39 -11.92
CA CYS A 67 -11.84 -14.20 -11.19
C CYS A 67 -11.48 -14.29 -9.70
N SER A 68 -10.19 -14.46 -9.38
CA SER A 68 -9.71 -14.50 -7.99
C SER A 68 -9.90 -13.19 -7.27
N PHE A 69 -9.63 -12.08 -7.91
CA PHE A 69 -9.89 -10.74 -7.39
C PHE A 69 -11.37 -10.54 -7.01
N ILE A 70 -12.27 -10.99 -7.88
CA ILE A 70 -13.72 -10.82 -7.67
C ILE A 70 -14.26 -11.80 -6.63
N THR A 71 -13.87 -13.08 -6.71
CA THR A 71 -14.54 -14.15 -5.98
C THR A 71 -13.77 -14.68 -4.77
N LYS A 72 -12.44 -14.67 -4.79
CA LYS A 72 -11.61 -15.35 -3.78
C LYS A 72 -11.08 -14.42 -2.69
N ILE A 73 -10.77 -13.15 -3.03
CA ILE A 73 -10.38 -12.15 -2.03
C ILE A 73 -11.59 -11.80 -1.17
N LYS A 74 -11.41 -11.77 0.15
CA LYS A 74 -12.48 -11.52 1.13
C LYS A 74 -12.12 -10.36 2.05
N LYS A 75 -13.14 -9.72 2.62
CA LYS A 75 -12.95 -8.78 3.75
C LYS A 75 -12.13 -9.45 4.85
N GLY A 76 -11.14 -8.74 5.35
CA GLY A 76 -10.21 -9.25 6.35
C GLY A 76 -8.98 -9.93 5.78
N ASP A 77 -8.90 -10.23 4.49
CA ASP A 77 -7.67 -10.68 3.86
C ASP A 77 -6.66 -9.54 3.78
N LEU A 78 -5.38 -9.90 3.74
CA LEU A 78 -4.27 -8.98 3.52
C LEU A 78 -3.91 -8.94 2.04
N ILE A 79 -3.48 -7.78 1.59
CA ILE A 79 -3.00 -7.54 0.24
C ILE A 79 -1.65 -6.85 0.29
N ALA A 80 -0.67 -7.37 -0.42
CA ALA A 80 0.63 -6.79 -0.63
C ALA A 80 0.69 -6.17 -2.02
N VAL A 81 1.02 -4.89 -2.10
CA VAL A 81 1.10 -4.14 -3.36
C VAL A 81 2.51 -3.59 -3.51
N PRO A 82 3.35 -4.14 -4.43
CA PRO A 82 4.63 -3.56 -4.77
C PRO A 82 4.43 -2.22 -5.46
N LEU A 83 4.95 -1.14 -4.87
CA LEU A 83 4.84 0.20 -5.42
C LEU A 83 5.79 0.37 -6.61
N LYS A 84 5.37 1.12 -7.63
CA LYS A 84 6.18 1.46 -8.81
C LYS A 84 7.07 2.67 -8.53
N THR A 85 6.55 3.62 -7.76
CA THR A 85 7.22 4.89 -7.44
C THR A 85 8.28 4.75 -6.37
N ARG A 86 8.25 3.66 -5.57
CA ARG A 86 9.15 3.43 -4.43
C ARG A 86 9.64 2.00 -4.39
N ASN A 87 10.81 1.80 -3.77
CA ASN A 87 11.33 0.45 -3.54
C ASN A 87 10.69 -0.22 -2.31
N GLU A 88 9.35 -0.19 -2.28
CA GLU A 88 8.54 -0.65 -1.15
C GLU A 88 7.39 -1.53 -1.60
N VAL A 89 6.94 -2.39 -0.69
CA VAL A 89 5.68 -3.15 -0.76
C VAL A 89 4.75 -2.62 0.31
N LEU A 90 3.57 -2.18 -0.07
CA LEU A 90 2.55 -1.68 0.83
C LEU A 90 1.59 -2.81 1.21
N ILE A 91 1.39 -3.00 2.51
CA ILE A 91 0.44 -4.00 3.03
C ILE A 91 -0.85 -3.29 3.42
N GLY A 92 -1.97 -3.81 2.90
CA GLY A 92 -3.30 -3.36 3.25
C GLY A 92 -4.19 -4.50 3.73
N LYS A 93 -5.21 -4.18 4.51
CA LYS A 93 -6.30 -5.09 4.88
C LYS A 93 -7.53 -4.77 4.05
N VAL A 94 -8.07 -5.78 3.37
CA VAL A 94 -9.28 -5.63 2.57
C VAL A 94 -10.47 -5.33 3.48
N THR A 95 -11.15 -4.22 3.26
CA THR A 95 -12.29 -3.74 4.06
C THR A 95 -13.61 -3.78 3.29
N GLY A 96 -13.55 -3.81 1.94
CA GLY A 96 -14.72 -3.81 1.05
C GLY A 96 -14.88 -5.09 0.22
N ASP A 97 -16.08 -5.31 -0.26
CA ASP A 97 -16.34 -6.28 -1.31
C ASP A 97 -15.88 -5.73 -2.67
N TYR A 98 -16.01 -6.49 -3.72
CA TYR A 98 -15.80 -6.00 -5.08
C TYR A 98 -16.80 -4.88 -5.38
N GLU A 99 -16.28 -3.80 -5.98
CA GLU A 99 -17.05 -2.65 -6.46
C GLU A 99 -16.65 -2.38 -7.92
N TYR A 100 -17.65 -1.99 -8.74
CA TYR A 100 -17.42 -1.43 -10.07
C TYR A 100 -17.64 0.07 -10.00
N ARG A 101 -16.55 0.83 -10.04
CA ARG A 101 -16.56 2.30 -9.97
C ARG A 101 -15.38 2.85 -10.74
N GLN A 102 -15.63 3.59 -11.78
CA GLN A 102 -14.58 4.22 -12.57
C GLN A 102 -13.91 5.35 -11.78
N LEU A 103 -12.63 5.22 -11.56
CA LEU A 103 -11.77 6.22 -10.92
C LEU A 103 -10.83 6.88 -11.94
N SER A 104 -10.40 6.12 -12.96
CA SER A 104 -9.64 6.59 -14.11
C SER A 104 -10.00 5.76 -15.35
N ASP A 105 -9.33 6.02 -16.46
CA ASP A 105 -9.49 5.22 -17.68
C ASP A 105 -9.00 3.77 -17.51
N PHE A 106 -8.15 3.52 -16.50
CA PHE A 106 -7.55 2.20 -16.22
C PHE A 106 -8.06 1.56 -14.93
N ILE A 107 -8.82 2.30 -14.09
CA ILE A 107 -9.29 1.83 -12.79
C ILE A 107 -10.82 1.85 -12.76
N SER A 108 -11.42 0.66 -12.76
CA SER A 108 -12.89 0.50 -12.62
C SER A 108 -13.28 -0.67 -11.73
N HIS A 109 -12.45 -1.71 -11.62
CA HIS A 109 -12.69 -2.89 -10.80
C HIS A 109 -11.90 -2.77 -9.52
N ILE A 110 -12.55 -2.44 -8.40
CA ILE A 110 -11.88 -2.06 -7.17
C ILE A 110 -12.34 -2.87 -5.97
N ARG A 111 -11.51 -2.85 -4.94
CA ARG A 111 -11.84 -3.22 -3.56
C ARG A 111 -11.25 -2.21 -2.61
N ARG A 112 -12.00 -1.86 -1.57
CA ARG A 112 -11.51 -0.97 -0.51
C ARG A 112 -10.53 -1.69 0.38
N VAL A 113 -9.49 -0.97 0.77
CA VAL A 113 -8.47 -1.45 1.70
C VAL A 113 -8.22 -0.41 2.78
N ARG A 114 -7.63 -0.84 3.87
CA ARG A 114 -6.98 0.03 4.85
C ARG A 114 -5.51 -0.31 4.85
N TRP A 115 -4.69 0.65 4.47
CA TRP A 115 -3.25 0.50 4.50
C TRP A 115 -2.73 0.35 5.92
N LEU A 116 -1.75 -0.50 6.13
CA LEU A 116 -1.25 -0.89 7.46
C LEU A 116 0.21 -0.51 7.64
N LYS A 117 1.08 -0.99 6.76
CA LYS A 117 2.52 -0.69 6.83
C LYS A 117 3.22 -0.97 5.50
N THR A 118 4.44 -0.46 5.37
CA THR A 118 5.34 -0.71 4.23
C THR A 118 6.49 -1.62 4.61
N PHE A 119 7.05 -2.30 3.60
CA PHE A 119 8.28 -3.06 3.66
C PHE A 119 9.20 -2.65 2.52
N PRO A 120 10.52 -2.59 2.69
CA PRO A 120 11.44 -2.62 1.56
C PRO A 120 11.20 -3.87 0.71
N LYS A 121 11.24 -3.76 -0.63
CA LYS A 121 10.95 -4.90 -1.53
C LYS A 121 11.80 -6.13 -1.22
N GLY A 122 13.12 -5.98 -1.08
CA GLY A 122 14.00 -7.11 -0.77
C GLY A 122 13.70 -7.78 0.57
N ALA A 123 13.37 -7.00 1.61
CA ALA A 123 12.97 -7.56 2.91
C ALA A 123 11.65 -8.33 2.82
N PHE A 124 10.72 -7.85 1.98
CA PHE A 124 9.45 -8.54 1.75
C PHE A 124 9.65 -9.86 0.99
N GLU A 125 10.47 -9.87 -0.05
CA GLU A 125 10.80 -11.08 -0.82
C GLU A 125 11.43 -12.14 0.07
N GLU A 126 12.39 -11.75 0.93
CA GLU A 126 13.05 -12.65 1.86
C GLU A 126 12.09 -13.18 2.95
N GLU A 127 11.29 -12.29 3.54
CA GLU A 127 10.36 -12.63 4.63
C GLU A 127 9.26 -13.61 4.20
N TYR A 128 8.76 -13.47 2.97
CA TYR A 128 7.61 -14.23 2.47
C TYR A 128 7.97 -15.26 1.39
N ASP A 129 9.24 -15.40 1.04
CA ASP A 129 9.76 -16.31 0.00
C ASP A 129 8.97 -16.13 -1.32
N VAL A 130 8.96 -14.90 -1.82
CA VAL A 130 8.21 -14.53 -3.05
C VAL A 130 9.12 -13.77 -4.03
N ASP A 131 8.89 -13.98 -5.32
CA ASP A 131 9.50 -13.21 -6.39
C ASP A 131 8.53 -12.11 -6.87
N LEU A 132 8.86 -10.85 -6.57
CA LEU A 132 8.09 -9.70 -7.02
C LEU A 132 8.17 -9.49 -8.54
N ASN A 133 9.12 -10.12 -9.25
CA ASN A 133 9.25 -10.05 -10.69
C ASN A 133 8.49 -11.17 -11.43
N SER A 134 7.83 -12.09 -10.70
CA SER A 134 7.00 -13.14 -11.31
C SER A 134 6.02 -12.54 -12.33
N PRO A 135 5.63 -13.25 -13.40
CA PRO A 135 4.74 -12.71 -14.44
C PRO A 135 3.29 -12.53 -13.98
N GLU A 136 2.90 -13.16 -12.91
CA GLU A 136 1.54 -13.11 -12.37
C GLU A 136 1.25 -11.76 -11.73
N ALA A 137 0.07 -11.21 -12.02
CA ALA A 137 -0.38 -9.95 -11.45
C ALA A 137 -1.08 -10.13 -10.10
N LEU A 138 -1.73 -11.29 -9.88
CA LEU A 138 -2.41 -11.62 -8.63
C LEU A 138 -2.19 -13.07 -8.24
N PHE A 139 -1.61 -13.31 -7.07
CA PHE A 139 -1.48 -14.66 -6.52
C PHE A 139 -1.53 -14.69 -4.99
N LEU A 140 -1.80 -15.87 -4.45
CA LEU A 140 -1.83 -16.12 -3.01
C LEU A 140 -0.42 -16.42 -2.50
N ILE A 141 0.04 -15.68 -1.50
CA ILE A 141 1.29 -15.95 -0.78
C ILE A 141 1.03 -17.02 0.27
N LYS A 142 1.86 -18.06 0.28
CA LYS A 142 1.86 -19.09 1.32
C LYS A 142 2.60 -18.58 2.56
N ALA A 143 1.94 -17.75 3.34
CA ALA A 143 2.51 -17.19 4.56
C ALA A 143 2.12 -18.02 5.79
N ASP A 144 3.03 -18.13 6.75
CA ASP A 144 2.73 -18.69 8.06
C ASP A 144 1.65 -17.86 8.78
N PRO A 145 0.61 -18.47 9.37
CA PRO A 145 -0.42 -17.75 10.10
C PRO A 145 0.14 -16.87 11.24
N GLY A 146 1.25 -17.26 11.88
CA GLY A 146 1.93 -16.48 12.90
C GLY A 146 2.46 -15.15 12.37
N LYS A 147 3.02 -15.14 11.15
CA LYS A 147 3.49 -13.91 10.48
C LYS A 147 2.33 -12.97 10.13
N LEU A 148 1.15 -13.50 9.89
CA LEU A 148 -0.04 -12.73 9.56
C LEU A 148 -0.77 -12.19 10.80
N SER A 149 -0.59 -12.79 11.97
CA SER A 149 -1.25 -12.36 13.21
C SER A 149 -0.86 -10.94 13.62
N GLY A 150 0.40 -10.56 13.40
CA GLY A 150 0.90 -9.20 13.66
C GLY A 150 0.18 -8.07 12.90
N PHE A 151 -0.62 -8.42 11.85
CA PHE A 151 -1.48 -7.45 11.15
C PHE A 151 -2.92 -7.41 11.69
N THR A 152 -3.28 -8.29 12.60
CA THR A 152 -4.65 -8.40 13.13
C THR A 152 -4.76 -7.93 14.56
N GLU A 153 -3.68 -7.89 15.30
CA GLU A 153 -3.70 -7.41 16.67
C GLU A 153 -4.05 -5.92 16.69
N THR A 154 -5.21 -5.61 17.20
CA THR A 154 -5.46 -4.30 17.80
C THR A 154 -4.43 -4.18 18.91
N LYS A 155 -3.40 -3.34 18.71
CA LYS A 155 -2.42 -3.06 19.77
C LYS A 155 -3.21 -2.82 21.05
N SER A 156 -2.87 -3.50 22.12
CA SER A 156 -3.46 -3.23 23.42
C SER A 156 -3.25 -1.75 23.75
N LEU A 157 -4.13 -1.17 24.54
CA LEU A 157 -3.97 0.23 24.96
C LEU A 157 -2.57 0.46 25.55
N GLY A 158 -2.04 -0.52 26.28
CA GLY A 158 -0.68 -0.51 26.83
C GLY A 158 0.39 -0.43 25.73
N ALA A 159 0.31 -1.26 24.68
CA ALA A 159 1.28 -1.23 23.59
C ALA A 159 1.20 0.09 22.77
N LEU A 160 0.01 0.69 22.64
CA LEU A 160 -0.14 2.02 22.03
C LEU A 160 0.46 3.12 22.91
N VAL A 161 0.32 3.03 24.22
CA VAL A 161 0.92 3.97 25.17
C VAL A 161 2.45 3.86 25.15
N GLU A 162 3.02 2.65 25.12
CA GLU A 162 4.47 2.45 24.99
C GLU A 162 5.01 3.03 23.67
N GLU A 163 4.33 2.80 22.56
CA GLU A 163 4.74 3.33 21.26
C GLU A 163 4.64 4.86 21.21
N LEU A 164 3.61 5.44 21.81
CA LEU A 164 3.48 6.89 21.97
C LEU A 164 4.57 7.47 22.87
N SER A 165 4.90 6.78 23.97
CA SER A 165 5.98 7.20 24.86
C SER A 165 7.32 7.19 24.15
N PHE A 166 7.63 6.13 23.39
CA PHE A 166 8.85 6.04 22.59
C PHE A 166 8.91 7.13 21.49
N ALA A 167 7.80 7.39 20.80
CA ALA A 167 7.72 8.46 19.82
C ALA A 167 7.87 9.86 20.44
N LEU A 168 7.41 10.06 21.67
CA LEU A 168 7.59 11.30 22.41
C LEU A 168 9.05 11.49 22.85
N GLU A 169 9.75 10.44 23.28
CA GLU A 169 11.19 10.47 23.58
C GLU A 169 12.02 10.85 22.34
N ASP A 170 11.70 10.25 21.18
CA ASP A 170 12.32 10.62 19.90
C ASP A 170 12.04 12.10 19.52
N MET A 171 10.83 12.57 19.76
CA MET A 171 10.48 13.99 19.53
C MET A 171 11.27 14.93 20.42
N ASP A 172 11.49 14.58 21.69
CA ASP A 172 12.29 15.37 22.61
C ASP A 172 13.77 15.38 22.20
N LEU A 173 14.31 14.27 21.72
CA LEU A 173 15.66 14.19 21.18
C LEU A 173 15.83 15.04 19.91
N ILE A 174 14.87 14.98 19.00
CA ILE A 174 14.85 15.83 17.80
C ILE A 174 14.76 17.30 18.19
N ARG A 175 13.92 17.66 19.14
CA ARG A 175 13.78 19.01 19.66
C ARG A 175 15.09 19.54 20.25
N GLN A 176 15.78 18.75 21.08
CA GLN A 176 17.08 19.09 21.62
C GLN A 176 18.12 19.31 20.51
N ARG A 177 18.11 18.45 19.48
CA ARG A 177 19.03 18.59 18.34
C ARG A 177 18.76 19.84 17.51
N ILE A 178 17.50 20.19 17.31
CA ILE A 178 17.11 21.42 16.62
C ILE A 178 17.57 22.64 17.45
N LEU A 179 17.36 22.64 18.75
CA LEU A 179 17.83 23.71 19.63
C LEU A 179 19.35 23.89 19.55
N GLU A 180 20.12 22.81 19.58
CA GLU A 180 21.58 22.87 19.45
C GLU A 180 22.00 23.49 18.11
N LEU A 181 21.34 23.12 17.00
CA LEU A 181 21.61 23.71 15.69
C LEU A 181 21.23 25.19 15.61
N VAL A 182 20.12 25.59 16.22
CA VAL A 182 19.67 27.00 16.31
C VAL A 182 20.69 27.81 17.10
N TYR A 183 21.20 27.31 18.22
CA TYR A 183 22.27 27.99 19.00
C TYR A 183 23.54 28.17 18.18
N ARG A 184 23.99 27.12 17.46
CA ARG A 184 25.17 27.22 16.60
C ARG A 184 24.99 28.26 15.50
N LEU A 185 23.82 28.35 14.88
CA LEU A 185 23.51 29.34 13.86
C LEU A 185 23.53 30.75 14.46
N ALA A 186 22.94 30.92 15.63
CA ALA A 186 22.92 32.22 16.31
C ALA A 186 24.32 32.74 16.71
N GLU A 187 25.26 31.80 17.02
CA GLU A 187 26.63 32.15 17.39
C GLU A 187 27.55 32.42 16.20
N THR A 188 27.32 31.71 15.08
CA THR A 188 28.24 31.70 13.93
C THR A 188 27.85 32.65 12.80
N ASP A 189 26.60 33.12 12.77
CA ASP A 189 26.12 33.95 11.67
C ASP A 189 26.20 35.44 11.98
N GLU A 190 26.83 36.23 11.09
CA GLU A 190 26.97 37.65 11.18
C GLU A 190 25.73 38.41 10.67
N ILE A 191 24.75 37.71 10.07
CA ILE A 191 23.55 38.30 9.49
C ILE A 191 22.50 38.54 10.58
N PRO A 192 22.09 39.77 10.89
CA PRO A 192 21.15 40.07 11.98
C PRO A 192 19.80 39.38 11.85
N GLU A 193 19.32 39.19 10.63
CA GLU A 193 18.06 38.52 10.34
C GLU A 193 18.10 37.04 10.76
N VAL A 194 19.21 36.35 10.54
CA VAL A 194 19.37 34.92 10.92
C VAL A 194 19.37 34.79 12.45
N ARG A 195 20.05 35.69 13.17
CA ARG A 195 20.02 35.73 14.65
C ARG A 195 18.61 35.95 15.18
N LYS A 196 17.82 36.83 14.55
CA LYS A 196 16.45 37.11 14.95
C LYS A 196 15.54 35.85 14.74
N ILE A 197 15.66 35.22 13.59
CA ILE A 197 14.91 33.97 13.29
C ILE A 197 15.29 32.87 14.28
N ALA A 198 16.58 32.68 14.57
CA ALA A 198 17.06 31.72 15.54
C ALA A 198 16.47 31.96 16.94
N ALA A 199 16.44 33.20 17.40
CA ALA A 199 15.85 33.57 18.69
C ALA A 199 14.33 33.31 18.74
N GLU A 200 13.60 33.60 17.67
CA GLU A 200 12.17 33.30 17.57
C GLU A 200 11.90 31.77 17.59
N MET A 201 12.69 30.99 16.87
CA MET A 201 12.60 29.52 16.88
C MET A 201 12.90 28.93 18.26
N GLU A 202 13.94 29.42 18.93
CA GLU A 202 14.27 29.00 20.30
C GLU A 202 13.09 29.26 21.26
N LYS A 203 12.48 30.42 21.19
CA LYS A 203 11.30 30.76 21.99
C LYS A 203 10.15 29.81 21.73
N MET A 204 9.82 29.54 20.46
CA MET A 204 8.76 28.63 20.08
C MET A 204 8.99 27.19 20.55
N LEU A 205 10.25 26.74 20.58
CA LEU A 205 10.61 25.39 21.02
C LEU A 205 10.64 25.23 22.55
N ARG A 206 10.79 26.33 23.31
CA ARG A 206 10.77 26.33 24.77
C ARG A 206 9.35 26.45 25.39
N GLU A 207 8.41 27.05 24.64
CA GLU A 207 7.04 27.33 25.13
C GLU A 207 6.07 26.14 24.97
N LYS A 208 6.51 24.99 24.44
CA LYS A 208 5.75 23.73 24.34
C LYS A 208 6.35 22.64 25.21
#